data_87757da5de0efc27b793aa59f46405dd
#
_entry.id   87757da5de0efc27b793aa59f46405dd
#
_cell.length_a   1.000
_cell.length_b   1.000
_cell.length_c   1.000
_cell.angle_alpha   90.00
_cell.angle_beta   90.00
_cell.angle_gamma   90.00
#
_symmetry.space_group_name_H-M   'P 1'
#
loop_
_entity.id
_entity.type
_entity.pdbx_description
1 polymer ?
#
loop_
_entity_poly.entity_id
_entity_poly.type
_entity_poly.pdbx_seq_one_letter_code
_entity_poly.pdbx_strand_id
1 'polypeptide(L)'
;MNKTLDIYHQGAALFAKQYDALSFEQVHASWQPYWPDSGMVLDIGAGSGRDALWLAERGCQVIALEPAADLRHIGQLKTAAAANASANYSANFEEHALENSALSVQWLHDSLPELKACYQLNLQFNNILLSAVWMHLAPAERERAFRKIANLLAPGGRFVVSLRFGEFTDGRVSYPVSVDEIAALAKQFGLVLSHVSALTADSAGRTAVQWQTLVLVLPDDGSASLSKIRHIVLNDSKSSTYKLALLRTLVRIADAHPGAVLDRQDGKVAISLGLVALYWIRLFKRLVDNNIQQNSNGSKGLGFVTEQGWHALKHLTADDFAIGTWFKEPEAAALQQLMIDTLSTIKAGPVTYIWQGHKDNQLFRMQRNKTKRQHHRSILIDKPFLDSFGQFELSESMWDCFRLYGCWIEPLLVQQWVTEMQKYQQNQQQGLTLDTYHHHLRWLDRQHDTGLVRKKVETLRSKG
;
A
#
# COMPACT_ATOMS: atom_id res chain seq x y z
N MET A 1 17.27 -24.97 -11.20
CA MET A 1 17.01 -24.04 -12.33
C MET A 1 15.78 -24.58 -13.08
N ASN A 2 14.87 -23.73 -13.46
CA ASN A 2 13.64 -24.12 -14.14
C ASN A 2 13.94 -24.30 -15.64
N LYS A 3 13.91 -25.53 -16.16
CA LYS A 3 14.22 -25.86 -17.56
C LYS A 3 13.47 -24.98 -18.59
N THR A 4 12.23 -24.62 -18.30
CA THR A 4 11.44 -23.76 -19.16
C THR A 4 12.02 -22.34 -19.22
N LEU A 5 12.49 -21.80 -18.10
CA LEU A 5 13.13 -20.48 -18.04
C LEU A 5 14.44 -20.43 -18.83
N ASP A 6 15.25 -21.51 -18.77
CA ASP A 6 16.49 -21.60 -19.53
C ASP A 6 16.22 -21.57 -21.05
N ILE A 7 15.11 -22.23 -21.50
CA ILE A 7 14.70 -22.19 -22.91
C ILE A 7 14.29 -20.79 -23.33
N TYR A 8 13.55 -20.06 -22.47
CA TYR A 8 13.19 -18.65 -22.75
C TYR A 8 14.41 -17.73 -22.80
N HIS A 9 15.41 -17.93 -21.96
CA HIS A 9 16.67 -17.21 -22.02
C HIS A 9 17.41 -17.45 -23.33
N GLN A 10 17.66 -18.72 -23.68
CA GLN A 10 18.42 -19.09 -24.86
C GLN A 10 17.72 -18.70 -26.17
N GLY A 11 16.38 -18.73 -26.18
CA GLY A 11 15.56 -18.44 -27.33
C GLY A 11 14.98 -17.03 -27.41
N ALA A 12 15.42 -16.08 -26.54
CA ALA A 12 14.76 -14.80 -26.32
C ALA A 12 14.48 -14.00 -27.61
N ALA A 13 15.47 -13.89 -28.50
CA ALA A 13 15.29 -13.16 -29.76
C ALA A 13 14.27 -13.85 -30.71
N LEU A 14 14.26 -15.17 -30.73
CA LEU A 14 13.31 -15.94 -31.56
C LEU A 14 11.88 -15.80 -30.99
N PHE A 15 11.73 -15.94 -29.69
CA PHE A 15 10.44 -15.78 -29.01
C PHE A 15 9.90 -14.35 -29.17
N ALA A 16 10.75 -13.33 -29.00
CA ALA A 16 10.36 -11.94 -29.20
C ALA A 16 9.82 -11.72 -30.64
N LYS A 17 10.54 -12.21 -31.64
CA LYS A 17 10.09 -12.12 -33.03
C LYS A 17 8.75 -12.83 -33.29
N GLN A 18 8.55 -14.00 -32.66
CA GLN A 18 7.29 -14.74 -32.78
C GLN A 18 6.12 -14.01 -32.10
N TYR A 19 6.34 -13.43 -30.92
CA TYR A 19 5.31 -12.70 -30.18
C TYR A 19 4.94 -11.41 -30.89
N ASP A 20 5.92 -10.70 -31.42
CA ASP A 20 5.74 -9.43 -32.11
C ASP A 20 5.17 -9.57 -33.54
N ALA A 21 5.13 -10.79 -34.08
CA ALA A 21 4.46 -11.07 -35.35
C ALA A 21 2.93 -10.99 -35.28
N LEU A 22 2.35 -10.99 -34.08
CA LEU A 22 0.92 -10.86 -33.81
C LEU A 22 0.66 -9.58 -33.02
N SER A 23 -0.35 -8.81 -33.41
CA SER A 23 -0.75 -7.64 -32.62
C SER A 23 -1.48 -8.05 -31.32
N PHE A 24 -1.56 -7.10 -30.37
CA PHE A 24 -2.35 -7.28 -29.15
C PHE A 24 -3.79 -7.65 -29.47
N GLU A 25 -4.40 -6.93 -30.42
CA GLU A 25 -5.79 -7.11 -30.82
C GLU A 25 -6.05 -8.51 -31.39
N GLN A 26 -5.11 -9.04 -32.17
CA GLN A 26 -5.21 -10.41 -32.70
C GLN A 26 -5.17 -11.47 -31.61
N VAL A 27 -4.29 -11.31 -30.64
CA VAL A 27 -4.10 -12.28 -29.55
C VAL A 27 -5.23 -12.19 -28.53
N HIS A 28 -5.73 -10.99 -28.28
CA HIS A 28 -6.65 -10.69 -27.17
C HIS A 28 -8.09 -10.39 -27.63
N ALA A 29 -8.45 -10.63 -28.91
CA ALA A 29 -9.78 -10.39 -29.46
C ALA A 29 -10.91 -11.03 -28.64
N SER A 30 -10.66 -12.19 -28.05
CA SER A 30 -11.67 -12.99 -27.34
C SER A 30 -12.23 -12.32 -26.06
N TRP A 31 -11.59 -11.28 -25.54
CA TRP A 31 -12.03 -10.53 -24.39
C TRP A 31 -12.06 -9.00 -24.61
N GLN A 32 -12.17 -8.58 -25.87
CA GLN A 32 -12.18 -7.16 -26.28
C GLN A 32 -13.09 -6.25 -25.44
N PRO A 33 -14.32 -6.64 -25.03
CA PRO A 33 -15.19 -5.77 -24.24
C PRO A 33 -14.63 -5.41 -22.85
N TYR A 34 -13.57 -6.06 -22.42
CA TYR A 34 -12.94 -5.89 -21.11
C TYR A 34 -11.56 -5.24 -21.18
N TRP A 35 -11.09 -4.82 -22.37
CA TRP A 35 -9.79 -4.18 -22.52
C TRP A 35 -9.72 -2.90 -21.70
N PRO A 36 -8.61 -2.70 -20.97
CA PRO A 36 -8.43 -1.48 -20.22
C PRO A 36 -8.10 -0.29 -21.14
N ASP A 37 -8.62 0.86 -20.80
CA ASP A 37 -8.34 2.15 -21.43
C ASP A 37 -7.59 3.11 -20.49
N SER A 38 -7.40 2.73 -19.22
CA SER A 38 -6.71 3.51 -18.20
C SER A 38 -6.45 2.66 -16.95
N GLY A 39 -5.73 3.23 -15.98
CA GLY A 39 -5.48 2.63 -14.68
C GLY A 39 -4.18 1.82 -14.59
N MET A 40 -3.99 1.18 -13.43
CA MET A 40 -2.82 0.34 -13.16
C MET A 40 -3.00 -1.05 -13.73
N VAL A 41 -2.04 -1.52 -14.52
CA VAL A 41 -2.03 -2.86 -15.11
C VAL A 41 -0.78 -3.62 -14.69
N LEU A 42 -0.95 -4.88 -14.31
CA LEU A 42 0.13 -5.83 -14.08
C LEU A 42 0.14 -6.85 -15.22
N ASP A 43 1.22 -6.91 -15.97
CA ASP A 43 1.45 -7.89 -17.03
C ASP A 43 2.45 -8.95 -16.52
N ILE A 44 1.95 -10.16 -16.21
CA ILE A 44 2.75 -11.24 -15.63
C ILE A 44 3.22 -12.18 -16.73
N GLY A 45 4.54 -12.27 -16.91
CA GLY A 45 5.16 -12.97 -18.03
C GLY A 45 5.08 -12.13 -19.30
N ALA A 46 5.46 -10.86 -19.20
CA ALA A 46 5.29 -9.84 -20.25
C ALA A 46 6.09 -10.13 -21.53
N GLY A 47 7.00 -11.09 -21.51
CA GLY A 47 7.74 -11.54 -22.67
C GLY A 47 8.51 -10.42 -23.36
N SER A 48 8.24 -10.23 -24.69
CA SER A 48 8.86 -9.17 -25.49
C SER A 48 8.30 -7.77 -25.22
N GLY A 49 7.33 -7.61 -24.31
CA GLY A 49 6.70 -6.34 -24.01
C GLY A 49 5.67 -5.85 -25.02
N ARG A 50 5.17 -6.70 -25.92
CA ARG A 50 4.11 -6.35 -26.87
C ARG A 50 2.87 -5.84 -26.13
N ASP A 51 2.38 -6.63 -25.16
CA ASP A 51 1.15 -6.31 -24.43
C ASP A 51 1.35 -5.11 -23.50
N ALA A 52 2.49 -5.05 -22.81
CA ALA A 52 2.85 -3.92 -21.96
C ALA A 52 2.93 -2.59 -22.72
N LEU A 53 3.51 -2.60 -23.93
CA LEU A 53 3.57 -1.41 -24.79
C LEU A 53 2.19 -0.96 -25.23
N TRP A 54 1.37 -1.86 -25.77
CA TRP A 54 0.03 -1.54 -26.24
C TRP A 54 -0.85 -0.94 -25.13
N LEU A 55 -0.77 -1.50 -23.92
CA LEU A 55 -1.48 -1.01 -22.74
C LEU A 55 -1.00 0.39 -22.32
N ALA A 56 0.31 0.64 -22.38
CA ALA A 56 0.88 1.94 -22.03
C ALA A 56 0.48 3.02 -23.06
N GLU A 57 0.45 2.69 -24.37
CA GLU A 57 -0.01 3.59 -25.43
C GLU A 57 -1.49 3.99 -25.29
N ARG A 58 -2.29 3.20 -24.59
CA ARG A 58 -3.69 3.50 -24.25
C ARG A 58 -3.86 4.27 -22.91
N GLY A 59 -2.77 4.73 -22.31
CA GLY A 59 -2.83 5.52 -21.09
C GLY A 59 -2.80 4.71 -19.79
N CYS A 60 -2.56 3.38 -19.85
CA CYS A 60 -2.37 2.57 -18.66
C CYS A 60 -0.96 2.79 -18.05
N GLN A 61 -0.87 2.73 -16.73
CA GLN A 61 0.39 2.59 -16.01
C GLN A 61 0.71 1.10 -15.88
N VAL A 62 1.77 0.63 -16.50
CA VAL A 62 2.05 -0.80 -16.62
C VAL A 62 3.25 -1.22 -15.77
N ILE A 63 3.05 -2.24 -14.95
CA ILE A 63 4.13 -3.01 -14.31
C ILE A 63 4.26 -4.32 -15.09
N ALA A 64 5.41 -4.53 -15.74
CA ALA A 64 5.70 -5.70 -16.53
C ALA A 64 6.66 -6.63 -15.80
N LEU A 65 6.25 -7.88 -15.56
CA LEU A 65 7.06 -8.91 -14.91
C LEU A 65 7.55 -9.92 -15.95
N GLU A 66 8.87 -10.09 -16.03
CA GLU A 66 9.47 -11.13 -16.89
C GLU A 66 10.71 -11.71 -16.19
N PRO A 67 10.70 -13.01 -15.86
CA PRO A 67 11.84 -13.65 -15.20
C PRO A 67 13.03 -13.90 -16.15
N ALA A 68 12.78 -14.14 -17.46
CA ALA A 68 13.85 -14.34 -18.44
C ALA A 68 14.56 -13.01 -18.74
N ALA A 69 15.80 -12.87 -18.30
CA ALA A 69 16.55 -11.60 -18.34
C ALA A 69 16.70 -11.05 -19.77
N ASP A 70 17.02 -11.91 -20.75
CA ASP A 70 17.24 -11.48 -22.13
C ASP A 70 15.93 -11.06 -22.79
N LEU A 71 14.83 -11.77 -22.52
CA LEU A 71 13.50 -11.41 -23.03
C LEU A 71 13.00 -10.12 -22.39
N ARG A 72 13.20 -9.95 -21.07
CA ARG A 72 12.92 -8.70 -20.35
C ARG A 72 13.73 -7.53 -20.92
N HIS A 73 15.00 -7.73 -21.23
CA HIS A 73 15.83 -6.69 -21.83
C HIS A 73 15.30 -6.23 -23.19
N ILE A 74 14.85 -7.14 -24.03
CA ILE A 74 14.20 -6.82 -25.31
C ILE A 74 12.95 -5.97 -25.08
N GLY A 75 12.11 -6.35 -24.12
CA GLY A 75 10.90 -5.60 -23.77
C GLY A 75 11.20 -4.20 -23.22
N GLN A 76 12.23 -4.08 -22.39
CA GLN A 76 12.71 -2.78 -21.86
C GLN A 76 13.14 -1.85 -22.99
N LEU A 77 13.94 -2.33 -23.93
CA LEU A 77 14.39 -1.53 -25.09
C LEU A 77 13.20 -1.09 -25.96
N LYS A 78 12.25 -1.98 -26.22
CA LYS A 78 11.06 -1.70 -27.01
C LYS A 78 10.22 -0.58 -26.36
N THR A 79 9.90 -0.71 -25.09
CA THR A 79 9.05 0.26 -24.39
C THR A 79 9.75 1.60 -24.16
N ALA A 80 11.08 1.60 -23.94
CA ALA A 80 11.87 2.83 -23.83
C ALA A 80 11.98 3.57 -25.18
N ALA A 81 12.13 2.86 -26.29
CA ALA A 81 12.18 3.48 -27.63
C ALA A 81 10.86 4.17 -27.97
N ALA A 82 9.72 3.56 -27.65
CA ALA A 82 8.39 4.15 -27.85
C ALA A 82 8.18 5.40 -26.96
N ALA A 83 8.59 5.35 -25.69
CA ALA A 83 8.52 6.49 -24.77
C ALA A 83 9.33 7.70 -25.29
N ASN A 84 10.56 7.46 -25.78
CA ASN A 84 11.40 8.50 -26.37
C ASN A 84 10.81 9.08 -27.65
N ALA A 85 10.19 8.28 -28.50
CA ALA A 85 9.51 8.73 -29.71
C ALA A 85 8.31 9.63 -29.38
N SER A 86 7.51 9.25 -28.38
CA SER A 86 6.37 10.04 -27.89
C SER A 86 6.79 11.38 -27.29
N ALA A 87 7.87 11.40 -26.48
CA ALA A 87 8.42 12.62 -25.88
C ALA A 87 8.93 13.60 -26.94
N ASN A 88 9.63 13.10 -27.97
CA ASN A 88 10.14 13.92 -29.08
C ASN A 88 9.00 14.49 -29.95
N TYR A 89 7.89 13.76 -30.10
CA TYR A 89 6.72 14.25 -30.82
C TYR A 89 6.02 15.38 -30.06
N SER A 90 5.87 15.24 -28.76
CA SER A 90 5.25 16.25 -27.88
C SER A 90 6.08 17.54 -27.77
N ALA A 91 7.41 17.46 -27.83
CA ALA A 91 8.31 18.61 -27.76
C ALA A 91 8.25 19.51 -29.02
N ASN A 92 7.74 19.01 -30.15
CA ASN A 92 7.64 19.75 -31.40
C ASN A 92 6.31 20.48 -31.60
N PHE A 93 5.37 20.37 -30.66
CA PHE A 93 4.07 21.04 -30.71
C PHE A 93 3.83 21.79 -29.38
N GLU A 94 4.36 23.01 -29.31
CA GLU A 94 3.93 23.99 -28.30
C GLU A 94 2.54 24.51 -28.69
N GLU A 95 1.49 23.96 -28.11
CA GLU A 95 0.27 24.67 -27.66
C GLU A 95 -0.72 23.62 -27.12
N HIS A 96 -1.08 23.79 -25.85
CA HIS A 96 -2.00 22.94 -25.06
C HIS A 96 -1.48 21.58 -24.60
N ALA A 97 -0.47 21.57 -23.76
CA ALA A 97 -0.11 20.41 -22.95
C ALA A 97 -1.19 20.13 -21.89
N LEU A 98 -2.14 19.31 -22.25
CA LEU A 98 -2.80 18.45 -21.26
C LEU A 98 -1.70 17.55 -20.67
N GLU A 99 -1.67 17.46 -19.36
CA GLU A 99 -0.69 16.77 -18.51
C GLU A 99 -0.01 15.56 -19.18
N ASN A 100 1.29 15.66 -19.42
CA ASN A 100 2.13 14.64 -20.03
C ASN A 100 2.02 13.30 -19.33
N SER A 101 1.19 12.40 -19.83
CA SER A 101 1.30 10.97 -19.54
C SER A 101 2.44 10.40 -20.38
N ALA A 102 3.68 10.56 -19.95
CA ALA A 102 4.79 9.82 -20.54
C ALA A 102 4.45 8.33 -20.48
N LEU A 103 4.61 7.61 -21.60
CA LEU A 103 4.47 6.15 -21.68
C LEU A 103 5.19 5.51 -20.49
N SER A 104 4.44 4.89 -19.57
CA SER A 104 4.97 4.39 -18.30
C SER A 104 4.88 2.87 -18.23
N VAL A 105 6.00 2.20 -18.56
CA VAL A 105 6.18 0.77 -18.30
C VAL A 105 7.35 0.57 -17.36
N GLN A 106 7.07 0.06 -16.16
CA GLN A 106 8.10 -0.33 -15.20
C GLN A 106 8.33 -1.84 -15.27
N TRP A 107 9.56 -2.26 -15.51
CA TRP A 107 9.94 -3.66 -15.61
C TRP A 107 10.53 -4.18 -14.31
N LEU A 108 10.10 -5.40 -13.91
CA LEU A 108 10.62 -6.09 -12.73
C LEU A 108 11.07 -7.50 -13.09
N HIS A 109 12.16 -7.92 -12.46
CA HIS A 109 12.53 -9.33 -12.38
C HIS A 109 11.72 -10.01 -11.29
N ASP A 110 10.62 -10.64 -11.66
CA ASP A 110 9.77 -11.36 -10.71
C ASP A 110 9.02 -12.48 -11.43
N SER A 111 8.45 -13.43 -10.68
CA SER A 111 7.73 -14.57 -11.21
C SER A 111 6.70 -15.12 -10.24
N LEU A 112 5.73 -15.84 -10.78
CA LEU A 112 4.85 -16.71 -10.02
C LEU A 112 5.63 -17.93 -9.47
N PRO A 113 5.26 -18.46 -8.32
CA PRO A 113 4.14 -18.04 -7.47
C PRO A 113 4.49 -16.92 -6.48
N GLU A 114 5.74 -16.45 -6.42
CA GLU A 114 6.22 -15.61 -5.31
C GLU A 114 5.85 -14.14 -5.42
N LEU A 115 5.99 -13.51 -6.58
CA LEU A 115 5.71 -12.09 -6.84
C LEU A 115 6.34 -11.14 -5.79
N LYS A 116 7.58 -11.44 -5.36
CA LYS A 116 8.24 -10.73 -4.25
C LYS A 116 8.46 -9.25 -4.54
N ALA A 117 9.03 -8.94 -5.71
CA ALA A 117 9.32 -7.57 -6.10
C ALA A 117 8.04 -6.78 -6.35
N CYS A 118 7.02 -7.41 -6.95
CA CYS A 118 5.72 -6.79 -7.17
C CYS A 118 5.04 -6.42 -5.85
N TYR A 119 5.06 -7.31 -4.86
CA TYR A 119 4.48 -7.03 -3.54
C TYR A 119 5.17 -5.88 -2.79
N GLN A 120 6.46 -5.63 -3.04
CA GLN A 120 7.19 -4.52 -2.42
C GLN A 120 6.74 -3.14 -2.93
N LEU A 121 6.07 -3.08 -4.08
CA LEU A 121 5.56 -1.83 -4.64
C LEU A 121 4.35 -1.27 -3.90
N ASN A 122 3.67 -2.08 -3.09
CA ASN A 122 2.42 -1.70 -2.40
C ASN A 122 1.34 -1.19 -3.36
N LEU A 123 1.27 -1.78 -4.56
CA LEU A 123 0.28 -1.44 -5.58
C LEU A 123 -0.88 -2.42 -5.57
N GLN A 124 -2.05 -1.92 -5.96
CA GLN A 124 -3.19 -2.70 -6.41
C GLN A 124 -3.48 -2.37 -7.86
N PHE A 125 -3.92 -3.37 -8.60
CA PHE A 125 -4.07 -3.29 -10.03
C PHE A 125 -5.54 -3.33 -10.44
N ASN A 126 -5.91 -2.43 -11.35
CA ASN A 126 -7.23 -2.44 -11.97
C ASN A 126 -7.37 -3.60 -12.95
N ASN A 127 -6.26 -4.01 -13.57
CA ASN A 127 -6.21 -5.17 -14.44
C ASN A 127 -4.92 -5.95 -14.21
N ILE A 128 -5.03 -7.28 -14.18
CA ILE A 128 -3.89 -8.20 -14.15
C ILE A 128 -4.02 -9.11 -15.37
N LEU A 129 -3.02 -9.11 -16.23
CA LEU A 129 -2.93 -9.97 -17.41
C LEU A 129 -1.96 -11.11 -17.16
N LEU A 130 -2.39 -12.33 -17.43
CA LEU A 130 -1.58 -13.55 -17.41
C LEU A 130 -1.75 -14.29 -18.73
N SER A 131 -1.01 -13.85 -19.73
CA SER A 131 -1.11 -14.37 -21.09
C SER A 131 -0.11 -15.49 -21.31
N ALA A 132 -0.61 -16.70 -21.60
CA ALA A 132 0.20 -17.87 -21.94
C ALA A 132 1.22 -18.30 -20.85
N VAL A 133 0.90 -18.13 -19.57
CA VAL A 133 1.79 -18.45 -18.44
C VAL A 133 1.25 -19.57 -17.54
N TRP A 134 -0.07 -19.64 -17.32
CA TRP A 134 -0.68 -20.52 -16.32
C TRP A 134 -0.28 -21.99 -16.47
N MET A 135 -0.15 -22.50 -17.68
CA MET A 135 0.23 -23.87 -17.98
C MET A 135 1.66 -24.22 -17.53
N HIS A 136 2.51 -23.26 -17.30
CA HIS A 136 3.89 -23.48 -16.81
C HIS A 136 3.98 -23.65 -15.29
N LEU A 137 2.90 -23.33 -14.56
CA LEU A 137 2.85 -23.53 -13.12
C LEU A 137 2.50 -24.96 -12.77
N ALA A 138 3.29 -25.58 -11.91
CA ALA A 138 2.97 -26.88 -11.35
C ALA A 138 1.64 -26.81 -10.56
N PRO A 139 0.79 -27.84 -10.61
CA PRO A 139 -0.50 -27.84 -9.89
C PRO A 139 -0.39 -27.46 -8.42
N ALA A 140 0.66 -27.91 -7.73
CA ALA A 140 0.91 -27.60 -6.31
C ALA A 140 1.21 -26.10 -6.04
N GLU A 141 1.58 -25.34 -7.06
CA GLU A 141 1.91 -23.90 -6.94
C GLU A 141 0.73 -22.99 -7.29
N ARG A 142 -0.29 -23.50 -7.98
CA ARG A 142 -1.37 -22.72 -8.58
C ARG A 142 -2.26 -22.03 -7.55
N GLU A 143 -2.63 -22.70 -6.49
CA GLU A 143 -3.43 -22.11 -5.43
C GLU A 143 -2.70 -20.91 -4.79
N ARG A 144 -1.41 -21.06 -4.52
CA ARG A 144 -0.57 -19.99 -3.98
C ARG A 144 -0.44 -18.82 -4.95
N ALA A 145 -0.20 -19.11 -6.24
CA ALA A 145 -0.12 -18.10 -7.30
C ALA A 145 -1.44 -17.34 -7.43
N PHE A 146 -2.56 -18.05 -7.50
CA PHE A 146 -3.88 -17.44 -7.62
C PHE A 146 -4.23 -16.54 -6.43
N ARG A 147 -3.98 -17.01 -5.21
CA ARG A 147 -4.16 -16.21 -3.99
C ARG A 147 -3.36 -14.91 -4.04
N LYS A 148 -2.11 -14.97 -4.51
CA LYS A 148 -1.26 -13.80 -4.65
C LYS A 148 -1.80 -12.82 -5.69
N ILE A 149 -2.23 -13.31 -6.84
CA ILE A 149 -2.87 -12.49 -7.88
C ILE A 149 -4.14 -11.83 -7.33
N ALA A 150 -5.03 -12.59 -6.68
CA ALA A 150 -6.26 -12.06 -6.11
C ALA A 150 -6.01 -10.93 -5.10
N ASN A 151 -4.96 -11.06 -4.27
CA ASN A 151 -4.59 -10.03 -3.29
C ASN A 151 -3.99 -8.74 -3.92
N LEU A 152 -3.52 -8.80 -5.16
CA LEU A 152 -2.98 -7.66 -5.89
C LEU A 152 -4.07 -6.90 -6.67
N LEU A 153 -5.27 -7.47 -6.83
CA LEU A 153 -6.38 -6.78 -7.49
C LEU A 153 -6.91 -5.63 -6.63
N ALA A 154 -7.20 -4.52 -7.27
CA ALA A 154 -8.03 -3.48 -6.70
C ALA A 154 -9.49 -3.95 -6.62
N PRO A 155 -10.32 -3.46 -5.69
CA PRO A 155 -11.77 -3.66 -5.75
C PRO A 155 -12.32 -3.24 -7.12
N GLY A 156 -13.19 -4.06 -7.71
CA GLY A 156 -13.65 -3.90 -9.09
C GLY A 156 -12.62 -4.30 -10.17
N GLY A 157 -11.41 -4.64 -9.76
CA GLY A 157 -10.32 -5.03 -10.68
C GLY A 157 -10.55 -6.35 -11.38
N ARG A 158 -9.91 -6.52 -12.53
CA ARG A 158 -10.05 -7.69 -13.42
C ARG A 158 -8.75 -8.51 -13.47
N PHE A 159 -8.90 -9.81 -13.41
CA PHE A 159 -7.84 -10.75 -13.72
C PHE A 159 -8.18 -11.48 -15.02
N VAL A 160 -7.31 -11.36 -16.02
CA VAL A 160 -7.44 -12.00 -17.32
C VAL A 160 -6.39 -13.08 -17.45
N VAL A 161 -6.81 -14.30 -17.68
CA VAL A 161 -5.92 -15.45 -17.85
C VAL A 161 -6.23 -16.19 -19.14
N SER A 162 -5.19 -16.44 -19.95
CA SER A 162 -5.32 -17.28 -21.14
C SER A 162 -4.78 -18.69 -20.88
N LEU A 163 -5.58 -19.68 -21.18
CA LEU A 163 -5.27 -21.10 -21.08
C LEU A 163 -4.88 -21.64 -22.45
N ARG A 164 -3.70 -22.28 -22.51
CA ARG A 164 -3.23 -22.96 -23.70
C ARG A 164 -3.44 -24.46 -23.56
N PHE A 165 -4.11 -25.05 -24.52
CA PHE A 165 -4.28 -26.48 -24.69
C PHE A 165 -3.35 -27.00 -25.78
N GLY A 166 -2.80 -28.18 -25.60
CA GLY A 166 -1.81 -28.81 -26.48
C GLY A 166 -0.39 -28.74 -25.93
N GLU A 167 0.42 -29.73 -26.28
CA GLU A 167 1.78 -29.91 -25.78
C GLU A 167 2.78 -28.95 -26.43
N PHE A 168 3.87 -28.68 -25.74
CA PHE A 168 5.04 -27.99 -26.30
C PHE A 168 6.00 -29.00 -26.92
N THR A 169 6.46 -28.72 -28.12
CA THR A 169 7.40 -29.58 -28.86
C THR A 169 8.86 -29.14 -28.72
N ASP A 170 9.11 -28.02 -28.05
CA ASP A 170 10.44 -27.39 -27.90
C ASP A 170 11.09 -27.63 -26.53
N GLY A 171 10.52 -28.52 -25.74
CA GLY A 171 11.07 -28.93 -24.45
C GLY A 171 10.62 -28.07 -23.26
N ARG A 172 9.81 -27.03 -23.46
CA ARG A 172 9.15 -26.31 -22.39
C ARG A 172 8.21 -27.22 -21.62
N VAL A 173 8.25 -27.12 -20.29
CA VAL A 173 7.38 -27.89 -19.40
C VAL A 173 6.01 -27.21 -19.34
N SER A 174 4.94 -28.00 -19.48
CA SER A 174 3.57 -27.56 -19.25
C SER A 174 2.77 -28.64 -18.53
N TYR A 175 1.75 -28.17 -17.85
CA TYR A 175 0.81 -29.01 -17.12
C TYR A 175 -0.61 -28.79 -17.67
N PRO A 176 -1.49 -29.80 -17.59
CA PRO A 176 -2.89 -29.66 -17.97
C PRO A 176 -3.55 -28.48 -17.26
N VAL A 177 -4.42 -27.76 -17.96
CA VAL A 177 -5.18 -26.62 -17.45
C VAL A 177 -6.66 -26.81 -17.76
N SER A 178 -7.54 -26.23 -16.95
CA SER A 178 -8.98 -26.27 -17.20
C SER A 178 -9.68 -25.00 -16.71
N VAL A 179 -10.84 -24.71 -17.32
CA VAL A 179 -11.74 -23.64 -16.86
C VAL A 179 -12.26 -23.94 -15.46
N ASP A 180 -12.59 -25.19 -15.17
CA ASP A 180 -13.12 -25.61 -13.87
C ASP A 180 -12.14 -25.37 -12.73
N GLU A 181 -10.84 -25.59 -12.96
CA GLU A 181 -9.78 -25.27 -12.00
C GLU A 181 -9.78 -23.77 -11.67
N ILE A 182 -9.77 -22.92 -12.69
CA ILE A 182 -9.77 -21.46 -12.50
C ILE A 182 -11.07 -21.01 -11.81
N ALA A 183 -12.21 -21.57 -12.17
CA ALA A 183 -13.50 -21.24 -11.55
C ALA A 183 -13.55 -21.65 -10.07
N ALA A 184 -12.98 -22.80 -9.71
CA ALA A 184 -12.88 -23.24 -8.32
C ALA A 184 -11.97 -22.32 -7.50
N LEU A 185 -10.81 -21.95 -8.03
CA LEU A 185 -9.90 -21.00 -7.39
C LEU A 185 -10.54 -19.61 -7.27
N ALA A 186 -11.26 -19.16 -8.30
CA ALA A 186 -11.98 -17.89 -8.26
C ALA A 186 -12.98 -17.86 -7.09
N LYS A 187 -13.81 -18.88 -6.96
CA LYS A 187 -14.76 -19.03 -5.86
C LYS A 187 -14.06 -19.03 -4.49
N GLN A 188 -12.93 -19.76 -4.38
CA GLN A 188 -12.17 -19.86 -3.14
C GLN A 188 -11.59 -18.52 -2.69
N PHE A 189 -11.16 -17.69 -3.64
CA PHE A 189 -10.50 -16.39 -3.35
C PHE A 189 -11.39 -15.17 -3.60
N GLY A 190 -12.71 -15.38 -3.73
CA GLY A 190 -13.69 -14.30 -3.78
C GLY A 190 -13.77 -13.54 -5.10
N LEU A 191 -13.27 -14.13 -6.20
CA LEU A 191 -13.43 -13.57 -7.54
C LEU A 191 -14.67 -14.15 -8.22
N VAL A 192 -15.30 -13.34 -9.07
CA VAL A 192 -16.43 -13.75 -9.91
C VAL A 192 -15.93 -13.98 -11.32
N LEU A 193 -16.21 -15.16 -11.87
CA LEU A 193 -15.97 -15.46 -13.29
C LEU A 193 -16.97 -14.70 -14.14
N SER A 194 -16.51 -13.64 -14.81
CA SER A 194 -17.34 -12.70 -15.59
C SER A 194 -17.45 -13.09 -17.06
N HIS A 195 -16.40 -13.72 -17.61
CA HIS A 195 -16.37 -14.12 -19.03
C HIS A 195 -15.52 -15.36 -19.22
N VAL A 196 -15.97 -16.24 -20.10
CA VAL A 196 -15.21 -17.37 -20.64
C VAL A 196 -15.35 -17.33 -22.16
N SER A 197 -14.25 -17.19 -22.87
CA SER A 197 -14.29 -17.19 -24.32
C SER A 197 -14.63 -18.57 -24.90
N ALA A 198 -15.07 -18.61 -26.13
CA ALA A 198 -15.05 -19.85 -26.89
C ALA A 198 -13.62 -20.39 -26.99
N LEU A 199 -13.49 -21.68 -27.22
CA LEU A 199 -12.20 -22.31 -27.54
C LEU A 199 -11.81 -21.88 -28.96
N THR A 200 -10.66 -21.25 -29.12
CA THR A 200 -10.15 -20.69 -30.36
C THR A 200 -8.90 -21.42 -30.86
N ALA A 201 -8.75 -21.47 -32.20
CA ALA A 201 -7.52 -21.96 -32.82
C ALA A 201 -6.35 -21.01 -32.53
N ASP A 202 -5.14 -21.55 -32.64
CA ASP A 202 -3.92 -20.76 -32.43
C ASP A 202 -3.70 -19.74 -33.57
N SER A 203 -3.53 -18.48 -33.21
CA SER A 203 -3.29 -17.39 -34.17
C SER A 203 -1.96 -17.51 -34.92
N ALA A 204 -0.99 -18.29 -34.39
CA ALA A 204 0.26 -18.61 -35.07
C ALA A 204 0.14 -19.86 -36.01
N GLY A 205 -1.05 -20.40 -36.18
CA GLY A 205 -1.33 -21.50 -37.15
C GLY A 205 -0.94 -22.90 -36.68
N ARG A 206 -0.65 -23.12 -35.39
CA ARG A 206 -0.35 -24.47 -34.85
C ARG A 206 -1.63 -25.28 -34.64
N THR A 207 -1.87 -26.25 -35.47
CA THR A 207 -3.16 -26.99 -35.54
C THR A 207 -3.50 -27.79 -34.29
N ALA A 208 -2.48 -28.21 -33.52
CA ALA A 208 -2.63 -28.94 -32.24
C ALA A 208 -2.79 -28.03 -31.02
N VAL A 209 -2.83 -26.70 -31.22
CA VAL A 209 -2.88 -25.72 -30.12
C VAL A 209 -4.21 -24.98 -30.16
N GLN A 210 -4.87 -24.91 -29.00
CA GLN A 210 -6.09 -24.14 -28.80
C GLN A 210 -5.95 -23.24 -27.60
N TRP A 211 -6.76 -22.19 -27.58
CA TRP A 211 -6.74 -21.16 -26.52
C TRP A 211 -8.15 -20.88 -25.98
N GLN A 212 -8.20 -20.57 -24.71
CA GLN A 212 -9.41 -20.10 -24.06
C GLN A 212 -9.02 -19.01 -23.03
N THR A 213 -9.76 -17.90 -23.04
CA THR A 213 -9.48 -16.77 -22.14
C THR A 213 -10.61 -16.61 -21.14
N LEU A 214 -10.25 -16.41 -19.90
CA LEU A 214 -11.18 -16.14 -18.81
C LEU A 214 -10.94 -14.73 -18.27
N VAL A 215 -12.03 -14.02 -17.95
CA VAL A 215 -12.01 -12.75 -17.24
C VAL A 215 -12.70 -12.94 -15.90
N LEU A 216 -11.97 -12.66 -14.85
CA LEU A 216 -12.44 -12.72 -13.46
C LEU A 216 -12.45 -11.31 -12.88
N VAL A 217 -13.40 -11.02 -12.01
CA VAL A 217 -13.56 -9.72 -11.36
C VAL A 217 -13.51 -9.89 -9.85
N LEU A 218 -12.72 -9.08 -9.16
CA LEU A 218 -12.83 -8.92 -7.72
C LEU A 218 -13.98 -7.95 -7.45
N PRO A 219 -15.10 -8.38 -6.83
CA PRO A 219 -16.20 -7.48 -6.54
C PRO A 219 -15.75 -6.28 -5.70
N ASP A 220 -16.28 -5.11 -6.00
CA ASP A 220 -16.12 -3.94 -5.14
C ASP A 220 -17.17 -4.03 -4.02
N ASP A 221 -16.72 -4.41 -2.84
CA ASP A 221 -17.54 -4.53 -1.64
C ASP A 221 -17.47 -3.26 -0.75
N GLY A 222 -16.92 -2.17 -1.28
CA GLY A 222 -16.71 -0.92 -0.56
C GLY A 222 -15.53 -0.93 0.43
N SER A 223 -14.77 -2.03 0.51
CA SER A 223 -13.61 -2.13 1.39
C SER A 223 -12.35 -1.40 0.88
N ALA A 224 -12.42 -0.83 -0.27
CA ALA A 224 -11.42 -0.17 -1.14
C ALA A 224 -10.00 0.04 -0.56
N SER A 225 -9.86 0.63 0.63
CA SER A 225 -8.54 0.92 1.24
C SER A 225 -8.09 -0.11 2.28
N LEU A 226 -8.94 -1.09 2.64
CA LEU A 226 -8.59 -2.07 3.67
C LEU A 226 -7.42 -2.95 3.25
N SER A 227 -7.36 -3.33 1.97
CA SER A 227 -6.25 -4.10 1.40
C SER A 227 -4.94 -3.30 1.38
N LYS A 228 -4.98 -1.98 1.15
CA LYS A 228 -3.79 -1.11 1.26
C LYS A 228 -3.29 -1.04 2.70
N ILE A 229 -4.20 -0.86 3.65
CA ILE A 229 -3.87 -0.85 5.08
C ILE A 229 -3.26 -2.20 5.49
N ARG A 230 -3.88 -3.31 5.10
CA ARG A 230 -3.36 -4.67 5.33
C ARG A 230 -1.94 -4.84 4.77
N HIS A 231 -1.70 -4.34 3.56
CA HIS A 231 -0.37 -4.43 2.94
C HIS A 231 0.68 -3.70 3.78
N ILE A 232 0.42 -2.43 4.18
CA ILE A 232 1.35 -1.66 5.03
C ILE A 232 1.62 -2.38 6.35
N VAL A 233 0.58 -2.96 6.95
CA VAL A 233 0.70 -3.64 8.24
C VAL A 233 1.50 -4.93 8.14
N LEU A 234 1.26 -5.77 7.13
CA LEU A 234 1.82 -7.12 7.05
C LEU A 234 3.06 -7.23 6.15
N ASN A 235 3.10 -6.53 5.03
CA ASN A 235 4.09 -6.78 3.97
C ASN A 235 5.15 -5.69 3.85
N ASP A 236 4.86 -4.47 4.28
CA ASP A 236 5.80 -3.35 4.14
C ASP A 236 7.00 -3.51 5.08
N SER A 237 8.19 -3.14 4.61
CA SER A 237 9.42 -3.22 5.41
C SER A 237 9.38 -2.24 6.58
N LYS A 238 9.84 -2.68 7.75
CA LYS A 238 9.82 -1.90 8.99
C LYS A 238 11.19 -1.95 9.68
N SER A 239 11.89 -0.82 9.71
CA SER A 239 13.09 -0.62 10.55
C SER A 239 12.75 -0.02 11.92
N SER A 240 11.50 0.41 12.08
CA SER A 240 10.95 1.00 13.30
C SER A 240 9.44 0.75 13.38
N THR A 241 8.88 0.99 14.56
CA THR A 241 7.42 0.88 14.80
C THR A 241 6.61 2.06 14.22
N TYR A 242 7.26 3.04 13.60
CA TYR A 242 6.66 4.33 13.19
C TYR A 242 5.51 4.20 12.20
N LYS A 243 5.59 3.27 11.24
CA LYS A 243 4.49 3.06 10.29
C LYS A 243 3.22 2.55 11.00
N LEU A 244 3.40 1.62 11.93
CA LEU A 244 2.30 1.08 12.73
C LEU A 244 1.72 2.15 13.68
N ALA A 245 2.59 2.96 14.27
CA ALA A 245 2.19 4.07 15.13
C ALA A 245 1.36 5.12 14.39
N LEU A 246 1.76 5.49 13.15
CA LEU A 246 0.99 6.43 12.35
C LEU A 246 -0.39 5.87 12.01
N LEU A 247 -0.47 4.63 11.52
CA LEU A 247 -1.77 4.02 11.21
C LEU A 247 -2.65 3.93 12.47
N ARG A 248 -2.10 3.54 13.62
CA ARG A 248 -2.85 3.47 14.87
C ARG A 248 -3.31 4.85 15.34
N THR A 249 -2.48 5.88 15.20
CA THR A 249 -2.86 7.27 15.45
C THR A 249 -4.07 7.67 14.62
N LEU A 250 -4.06 7.38 13.31
CA LEU A 250 -5.16 7.72 12.40
C LEU A 250 -6.44 6.95 12.74
N VAL A 251 -6.35 5.65 13.03
CA VAL A 251 -7.48 4.83 13.48
C VAL A 251 -8.11 5.44 14.74
N ARG A 252 -7.30 5.80 15.73
CA ARG A 252 -7.79 6.39 16.99
C ARG A 252 -8.46 7.74 16.79
N ILE A 253 -7.90 8.59 15.93
CA ILE A 253 -8.50 9.89 15.63
C ILE A 253 -9.83 9.69 14.89
N ALA A 254 -9.88 8.80 13.90
CA ALA A 254 -11.09 8.53 13.13
C ALA A 254 -12.24 7.96 13.98
N ASP A 255 -11.91 7.16 14.99
CA ASP A 255 -12.87 6.55 15.91
C ASP A 255 -13.35 7.53 17.02
N ALA A 256 -12.43 8.32 17.59
CA ALA A 256 -12.70 9.12 18.78
C ALA A 256 -13.09 10.59 18.51
N HIS A 257 -12.71 11.13 17.34
CA HIS A 257 -12.88 12.54 17.03
C HIS A 257 -13.63 12.81 15.72
N PRO A 258 -14.96 12.71 15.70
CA PRO A 258 -15.75 13.02 14.50
C PRO A 258 -15.51 14.44 13.96
N GLY A 259 -15.15 15.38 14.83
CA GLY A 259 -14.81 16.77 14.48
C GLY A 259 -13.34 17.03 14.10
N ALA A 260 -12.54 15.98 13.95
CA ALA A 260 -11.13 16.11 13.56
C ALA A 260 -10.94 16.54 12.10
N VAL A 261 -11.95 16.28 11.26
CA VAL A 261 -11.91 16.62 9.84
C VAL A 261 -12.04 18.12 9.67
N LEU A 262 -11.04 18.73 9.06
CA LEU A 262 -10.97 20.15 8.74
C LEU A 262 -11.57 20.44 7.37
N ASP A 263 -11.34 19.53 6.42
CA ASP A 263 -11.81 19.66 5.04
C ASP A 263 -11.99 18.29 4.37
N ARG A 264 -12.92 18.23 3.40
CA ARG A 264 -13.15 17.07 2.52
C ARG A 264 -13.37 17.59 1.10
N GLN A 265 -12.39 17.44 0.24
CA GLN A 265 -12.45 17.84 -1.16
C GLN A 265 -11.65 16.88 -2.04
N ASP A 266 -12.07 16.68 -3.27
CA ASP A 266 -11.36 15.91 -4.30
C ASP A 266 -10.94 14.49 -3.85
N GLY A 267 -11.83 13.79 -3.11
CA GLY A 267 -11.56 12.45 -2.61
C GLY A 267 -10.47 12.38 -1.52
N LYS A 268 -10.16 13.52 -0.89
CA LYS A 268 -9.20 13.65 0.22
C LYS A 268 -9.87 14.17 1.48
N VAL A 269 -9.29 13.80 2.60
CA VAL A 269 -9.64 14.30 3.93
C VAL A 269 -8.41 14.96 4.54
N ALA A 270 -8.59 16.17 5.03
CA ALA A 270 -7.60 16.88 5.84
C ALA A 270 -8.02 16.87 7.31
N ILE A 271 -7.09 16.51 8.19
CA ILE A 271 -7.29 16.51 9.65
C ILE A 271 -6.25 17.39 10.32
N SER A 272 -6.50 17.78 11.58
CA SER A 272 -5.58 18.58 12.36
C SER A 272 -4.23 17.88 12.56
N LEU A 273 -3.16 18.52 12.09
CA LEU A 273 -1.80 17.98 12.19
C LEU A 273 -1.33 17.92 13.65
N GLY A 274 -1.69 18.89 14.47
CA GLY A 274 -1.39 18.86 15.90
C GLY A 274 -2.09 17.73 16.63
N LEU A 275 -3.29 17.34 16.20
CA LEU A 275 -3.98 16.18 16.77
C LEU A 275 -3.23 14.88 16.47
N VAL A 276 -2.70 14.74 15.25
CA VAL A 276 -1.84 13.59 14.88
C VAL A 276 -0.60 13.52 15.77
N ALA A 277 0.08 14.66 15.99
CA ALA A 277 1.25 14.71 16.88
C ALA A 277 0.89 14.38 18.33
N LEU A 278 -0.22 14.90 18.84
CA LEU A 278 -0.68 14.65 20.21
C LEU A 278 -0.94 13.16 20.46
N TYR A 279 -1.65 12.49 19.55
CA TYR A 279 -1.93 11.05 19.65
C TYR A 279 -0.67 10.20 19.51
N TRP A 280 0.25 10.61 18.63
CA TRP A 280 1.57 9.98 18.53
C TRP A 280 2.35 10.05 19.84
N ILE A 281 2.42 11.23 20.47
CA ILE A 281 3.07 11.43 21.76
C ILE A 281 2.46 10.50 22.81
N ARG A 282 1.13 10.46 22.93
CA ARG A 282 0.42 9.60 23.87
C ARG A 282 0.74 8.12 23.68
N LEU A 283 0.80 7.65 22.40
CA LEU A 283 1.13 6.26 22.10
C LEU A 283 2.55 5.89 22.52
N PHE A 284 3.51 6.77 22.24
CA PHE A 284 4.91 6.49 22.56
C PHE A 284 5.29 6.73 24.02
N LYS A 285 4.57 7.58 24.74
CA LYS A 285 4.93 8.01 26.09
C LYS A 285 5.17 6.83 27.02
N ARG A 286 4.27 5.86 27.05
CA ARG A 286 4.40 4.67 27.89
C ARG A 286 5.52 3.73 27.44
N LEU A 287 5.80 3.68 26.17
CA LEU A 287 6.83 2.80 25.61
C LEU A 287 8.23 3.36 25.89
N VAL A 288 8.42 4.64 25.55
CA VAL A 288 9.72 5.31 25.66
C VAL A 288 10.13 5.54 27.13
N ASP A 289 9.21 5.97 27.98
CA ASP A 289 9.50 6.20 29.40
C ASP A 289 9.83 4.91 30.18
N ASN A 290 9.37 3.76 29.67
CA ASN A 290 9.71 2.44 30.17
C ASN A 290 10.89 1.78 29.42
N ASN A 291 11.64 2.56 28.64
CA ASN A 291 12.82 2.11 27.90
C ASN A 291 12.54 0.95 26.92
N ILE A 292 11.32 0.83 26.40
CA ILE A 292 10.97 -0.19 25.41
C ILE A 292 11.43 0.31 24.03
N GLN A 293 12.40 -0.38 23.46
CA GLN A 293 13.02 -0.03 22.16
C GLN A 293 12.00 -0.05 21.03
N GLN A 294 12.02 0.99 20.17
CA GLN A 294 11.04 1.21 19.10
C GLN A 294 11.63 1.20 17.68
N ASN A 295 12.95 1.07 17.57
CA ASN A 295 13.64 0.98 16.28
C ASN A 295 14.95 0.19 16.42
N SER A 296 15.57 -0.16 15.32
CA SER A 296 16.83 -0.92 15.29
C SER A 296 18.03 -0.15 15.88
N ASN A 297 17.97 1.19 15.96
CA ASN A 297 19.07 2.04 16.42
C ASN A 297 18.99 2.41 17.91
N GLY A 298 18.02 1.88 18.64
CA GLY A 298 17.77 2.20 20.05
C GLY A 298 17.28 3.64 20.26
N SER A 299 17.55 4.22 21.44
CA SER A 299 17.09 5.57 21.80
C SER A 299 17.65 6.68 20.90
N LYS A 300 18.82 6.49 20.33
CA LYS A 300 19.46 7.46 19.41
C LYS A 300 18.69 7.69 18.10
N GLY A 301 17.76 6.81 17.76
CA GLY A 301 16.95 6.92 16.53
C GLY A 301 15.56 7.53 16.69
N LEU A 302 15.20 8.00 17.90
CA LEU A 302 13.89 8.58 18.18
C LEU A 302 13.96 10.12 18.06
N GLY A 303 13.74 10.65 16.87
CA GLY A 303 13.91 12.07 16.57
C GLY A 303 13.02 13.04 17.37
N PHE A 304 11.93 12.54 17.98
CA PHE A 304 11.06 13.33 18.86
C PHE A 304 11.47 13.28 20.35
N VAL A 305 12.45 12.46 20.71
CA VAL A 305 12.96 12.35 22.08
C VAL A 305 14.15 13.29 22.24
N THR A 306 13.87 14.55 22.57
CA THR A 306 14.85 15.63 22.71
C THR A 306 14.87 16.17 24.14
N GLU A 307 15.98 16.81 24.52
CA GLU A 307 16.14 17.41 25.86
C GLU A 307 15.11 18.51 26.14
N GLN A 308 14.88 19.37 25.13
CA GLN A 308 13.99 20.54 25.27
C GLN A 308 12.50 20.19 25.15
N GLY A 309 12.17 19.05 24.55
CA GLY A 309 10.79 18.56 24.38
C GLY A 309 10.50 17.42 25.33
N TRP A 310 10.84 16.19 24.91
CA TRP A 310 10.47 14.96 25.62
C TRP A 310 11.00 14.88 27.04
N HIS A 311 12.32 15.11 27.24
CA HIS A 311 12.95 14.98 28.55
C HIS A 311 12.49 16.06 29.53
N ALA A 312 12.23 17.28 29.07
CA ALA A 312 11.67 18.35 29.91
C ALA A 312 10.25 18.00 30.45
N LEU A 313 9.53 17.12 29.75
CA LEU A 313 8.18 16.65 30.14
C LEU A 313 8.18 15.19 30.62
N LYS A 314 9.33 14.64 31.02
CA LYS A 314 9.44 13.23 31.42
C LYS A 314 8.60 12.89 32.66
N HIS A 315 8.37 13.86 33.55
CA HIS A 315 7.57 13.70 34.75
C HIS A 315 6.06 13.53 34.48
N LEU A 316 5.60 13.89 33.29
CA LEU A 316 4.21 13.76 32.87
C LEU A 316 3.94 12.35 32.32
N THR A 317 2.71 11.92 32.46
CA THR A 317 2.21 10.64 31.90
C THR A 317 1.53 10.84 30.55
N ALA A 318 1.19 9.76 29.85
CA ALA A 318 0.44 9.84 28.61
C ALA A 318 -0.93 10.52 28.76
N ASP A 319 -1.54 10.44 29.94
CA ASP A 319 -2.87 10.97 30.21
C ASP A 319 -2.87 12.49 30.41
N ASP A 320 -1.72 13.08 30.76
CA ASP A 320 -1.55 14.53 30.88
C ASP A 320 -1.60 15.23 29.51
N PHE A 321 -1.32 14.50 28.41
CA PHE A 321 -1.41 15.00 27.05
C PHE A 321 -2.85 14.83 26.49
N ALA A 322 -3.84 15.36 27.22
CA ALA A 322 -5.25 15.30 26.82
C ALA A 322 -5.76 16.66 26.35
N ILE A 323 -6.75 16.65 25.44
CA ILE A 323 -7.47 17.86 25.04
C ILE A 323 -8.15 18.46 26.29
N GLY A 324 -7.97 19.75 26.48
CA GLY A 324 -8.45 20.48 27.66
C GLY A 324 -7.42 20.63 28.79
N THR A 325 -6.23 20.07 28.65
CA THR A 325 -5.13 20.24 29.64
C THR A 325 -4.42 21.57 29.43
N TRP A 326 -4.15 22.27 30.54
CA TRP A 326 -3.35 23.47 30.59
C TRP A 326 -1.89 23.16 30.91
N PHE A 327 -0.98 23.72 30.10
CA PHE A 327 0.46 23.74 30.35
C PHE A 327 0.90 25.19 30.65
N LYS A 328 1.62 25.38 31.74
CA LYS A 328 2.22 26.67 32.10
C LYS A 328 3.74 26.63 31.82
N GLU A 329 4.40 27.78 31.74
CA GLU A 329 5.86 27.76 31.64
C GLU A 329 6.50 27.11 32.87
N PRO A 330 7.59 26.35 32.70
CA PRO A 330 8.33 26.09 31.45
C PRO A 330 7.74 24.97 30.56
N GLU A 331 6.75 24.24 31.03
CA GLU A 331 6.18 23.05 30.33
C GLU A 331 5.46 23.43 29.02
N ALA A 332 4.88 24.64 28.94
CA ALA A 332 4.24 25.13 27.71
C ALA A 332 5.24 25.24 26.54
N ALA A 333 6.44 25.77 26.81
CA ALA A 333 7.50 25.82 25.81
C ALA A 333 8.00 24.43 25.41
N ALA A 334 8.15 23.52 26.40
CA ALA A 334 8.55 22.15 26.15
C ALA A 334 7.50 21.37 25.35
N LEU A 335 6.21 21.56 25.61
CA LEU A 335 5.11 20.96 24.82
C LEU A 335 5.18 21.42 23.35
N GLN A 336 5.35 22.73 23.11
CA GLN A 336 5.44 23.24 21.74
C GLN A 336 6.64 22.64 21.01
N GLN A 337 7.80 22.52 21.66
CA GLN A 337 8.99 21.90 21.10
C GLN A 337 8.75 20.42 20.81
N LEU A 338 8.16 19.68 21.74
CA LEU A 338 7.82 18.26 21.58
C LEU A 338 6.88 18.03 20.38
N MET A 339 5.87 18.87 20.21
CA MET A 339 4.97 18.81 19.05
C MET A 339 5.73 19.01 17.73
N ILE A 340 6.63 19.99 17.66
CA ILE A 340 7.46 20.29 16.50
C ILE A 340 8.38 19.10 16.15
N ASP A 341 9.06 18.53 17.15
CA ASP A 341 9.98 17.40 17.00
C ASP A 341 9.24 16.16 16.53
N THR A 342 8.07 15.91 17.11
CA THR A 342 7.17 14.83 16.72
C THR A 342 6.75 14.94 15.25
N LEU A 343 6.29 16.12 14.82
CA LEU A 343 5.90 16.36 13.44
C LEU A 343 7.06 16.22 12.45
N SER A 344 8.25 16.62 12.85
CA SER A 344 9.46 16.43 12.06
C SER A 344 9.80 14.95 11.88
N THR A 345 9.65 14.17 12.95
CA THR A 345 9.86 12.71 12.94
C THR A 345 8.81 12.00 12.09
N ILE A 346 7.53 12.35 12.22
CA ILE A 346 6.44 11.77 11.41
C ILE A 346 6.69 12.04 9.92
N LYS A 347 7.10 13.26 9.56
CA LYS A 347 7.40 13.63 8.17
C LYS A 347 8.61 12.85 7.62
N ALA A 348 9.73 12.86 8.33
CA ALA A 348 10.96 12.20 7.91
C ALA A 348 10.86 10.66 7.92
N GLY A 349 9.97 10.10 8.73
CA GLY A 349 9.73 8.68 8.89
C GLY A 349 8.52 8.19 8.07
N PRO A 350 7.39 7.86 8.72
CA PRO A 350 6.32 7.10 8.08
C PRO A 350 5.67 7.82 6.89
N VAL A 351 5.56 9.15 6.90
CA VAL A 351 4.98 9.88 5.76
C VAL A 351 5.85 9.77 4.51
N THR A 352 7.16 9.82 4.65
CA THR A 352 8.11 9.67 3.54
C THR A 352 8.18 8.22 3.04
N TYR A 353 8.06 7.23 3.93
CA TYR A 353 8.31 5.82 3.60
C TYR A 353 7.04 4.96 3.43
N ILE A 354 5.84 5.56 3.50
CA ILE A 354 4.59 4.91 3.08
C ILE A 354 4.18 5.51 1.74
N TRP A 355 4.46 4.79 0.67
CA TRP A 355 4.22 5.22 -0.71
C TRP A 355 3.61 4.08 -1.53
N GLN A 356 3.09 4.41 -2.70
CA GLN A 356 2.45 3.48 -3.62
C GLN A 356 3.09 3.59 -5.01
N GLY A 357 3.62 2.50 -5.51
CA GLY A 357 4.26 2.42 -6.83
C GLY A 357 5.64 3.07 -6.89
N HIS A 358 5.73 4.37 -6.71
CA HIS A 358 6.97 5.13 -6.70
C HIS A 358 7.13 5.93 -5.40
N LYS A 359 8.37 6.18 -4.98
CA LYS A 359 8.71 6.89 -3.74
C LYS A 359 8.11 8.29 -3.64
N ASP A 360 7.85 8.94 -4.77
CA ASP A 360 7.27 10.28 -4.81
C ASP A 360 5.74 10.25 -4.65
N ASN A 361 5.11 9.08 -4.77
CA ASN A 361 3.67 8.91 -4.59
C ASN A 361 3.33 8.46 -3.16
N GLN A 362 3.50 9.37 -2.21
CA GLN A 362 3.22 9.14 -0.81
C GLN A 362 1.71 9.06 -0.55
N LEU A 363 1.29 8.10 0.29
CA LEU A 363 -0.13 7.92 0.67
C LEU A 363 -0.62 9.01 1.62
N PHE A 364 0.30 9.68 2.31
CA PHE A 364 0.01 10.72 3.28
C PHE A 364 0.75 12.01 2.93
N ARG A 365 0.12 13.15 3.14
CA ARG A 365 0.74 14.46 2.95
C ARG A 365 0.66 15.28 4.23
N MET A 366 1.66 16.09 4.47
CA MET A 366 1.71 17.02 5.60
C MET A 366 1.94 18.44 5.11
N GLN A 367 1.00 19.33 5.37
CA GLN A 367 1.12 20.76 5.14
C GLN A 367 1.33 21.43 6.51
N ARG A 368 2.57 21.81 6.79
CA ARG A 368 2.95 22.41 8.07
C ARG A 368 2.85 23.94 7.97
N ASN A 369 2.18 24.55 8.94
CA ASN A 369 2.24 25.98 9.13
C ASN A 369 3.60 26.39 9.71
N LYS A 370 4.08 27.58 9.33
CA LYS A 370 5.25 28.21 9.98
C LYS A 370 4.87 28.61 11.39
N THR A 371 5.11 27.73 12.34
CA THR A 371 4.87 28.02 13.76
C THR A 371 6.00 28.94 14.23
N LYS A 372 5.68 30.22 14.47
CA LYS A 372 6.61 31.10 15.18
C LYS A 372 6.72 30.59 16.61
N ARG A 373 7.94 30.47 17.14
CA ARG A 373 8.15 30.24 18.59
C ARG A 373 7.57 31.46 19.31
N GLN A 374 6.35 31.33 19.80
CA GLN A 374 5.73 32.34 20.65
C GLN A 374 6.03 31.93 22.09
N HIS A 375 6.55 32.85 22.89
CA HIS A 375 6.61 32.69 24.32
C HIS A 375 5.19 32.77 24.89
N HIS A 376 4.54 31.63 24.96
CA HIS A 376 3.23 31.52 25.61
C HIS A 376 3.45 31.33 27.09
N ARG A 377 2.90 32.22 27.92
CA ARG A 377 2.87 32.03 29.40
C ARG A 377 2.09 30.77 29.79
N SER A 378 1.17 30.34 28.96
CA SER A 378 0.41 29.09 29.08
C SER A 378 -0.15 28.62 27.74
N ILE A 379 -0.31 27.32 27.59
CA ILE A 379 -0.95 26.68 26.43
C ILE A 379 -2.09 25.80 26.93
N LEU A 380 -3.27 25.98 26.35
CA LEU A 380 -4.36 25.02 26.46
C LEU A 380 -4.27 24.09 25.24
N ILE A 381 -4.28 22.77 25.46
CA ILE A 381 -4.43 21.81 24.37
C ILE A 381 -5.91 21.87 23.92
N ASP A 382 -6.19 22.72 22.96
CA ASP A 382 -7.52 22.90 22.36
C ASP A 382 -7.45 22.81 20.83
N LYS A 383 -8.61 22.90 20.17
CA LYS A 383 -8.68 22.85 18.71
C LYS A 383 -7.84 23.94 18.04
N PRO A 384 -7.93 25.25 18.42
CA PRO A 384 -7.09 26.30 17.86
C PRO A 384 -5.59 26.01 17.96
N PHE A 385 -5.12 25.53 19.13
CA PHE A 385 -3.72 25.16 19.30
C PHE A 385 -3.31 24.01 18.37
N LEU A 386 -4.10 22.94 18.31
CA LEU A 386 -3.81 21.78 17.48
C LEU A 386 -3.85 22.12 16.00
N ASP A 387 -4.83 22.91 15.54
CA ASP A 387 -4.96 23.33 14.13
C ASP A 387 -3.85 24.29 13.70
N SER A 388 -3.22 25.00 14.64
CA SER A 388 -2.13 25.93 14.36
C SER A 388 -0.91 25.27 13.71
N PHE A 389 -0.72 23.96 13.86
CA PHE A 389 0.40 23.20 13.30
C PHE A 389 0.22 22.89 11.80
N GLY A 390 -1.00 22.98 11.25
CA GLY A 390 -1.31 22.70 9.86
C GLY A 390 -2.20 21.47 9.67
N GLN A 391 -2.10 20.85 8.49
CA GLN A 391 -2.99 19.79 8.05
C GLN A 391 -2.25 18.51 7.70
N PHE A 392 -2.91 17.38 7.97
CA PHE A 392 -2.51 16.04 7.56
C PHE A 392 -3.55 15.51 6.58
N GLU A 393 -3.13 15.14 5.37
CA GLU A 393 -4.03 14.72 4.29
C GLU A 393 -3.86 13.23 3.97
N LEU A 394 -4.99 12.57 3.73
CA LEU A 394 -5.09 11.19 3.26
C LEU A 394 -6.31 11.03 2.34
N SER A 395 -6.39 9.91 1.61
CA SER A 395 -7.56 9.62 0.77
C SER A 395 -8.81 9.42 1.63
N GLU A 396 -9.96 9.89 1.13
CA GLU A 396 -11.25 9.73 1.80
C GLU A 396 -11.60 8.26 2.03
N SER A 397 -11.32 7.39 1.04
CA SER A 397 -11.54 5.95 1.18
C SER A 397 -10.72 5.32 2.31
N MET A 398 -9.48 5.80 2.56
CA MET A 398 -8.67 5.31 3.68
C MET A 398 -9.17 5.85 5.03
N TRP A 399 -9.60 7.11 5.07
CA TRP A 399 -10.23 7.68 6.27
C TRP A 399 -11.50 6.93 6.67
N ASP A 400 -12.37 6.63 5.70
CA ASP A 400 -13.60 5.89 5.94
C ASP A 400 -13.32 4.45 6.37
N CYS A 401 -12.28 3.80 5.82
CA CYS A 401 -11.80 2.53 6.33
C CYS A 401 -11.39 2.59 7.82
N PHE A 402 -10.64 3.61 8.22
CA PHE A 402 -10.25 3.77 9.63
C PHE A 402 -11.47 3.99 10.52
N ARG A 403 -12.45 4.76 10.06
CA ARG A 403 -13.67 5.04 10.80
C ARG A 403 -14.60 3.81 10.92
N LEU A 404 -14.77 3.06 9.83
CA LEU A 404 -15.71 1.93 9.79
C LEU A 404 -15.11 0.64 10.36
N TYR A 405 -13.83 0.40 10.07
CA TYR A 405 -13.16 -0.85 10.39
C TYR A 405 -12.09 -0.71 11.49
N GLY A 406 -12.01 0.44 12.15
CA GLY A 406 -11.00 0.72 13.18
C GLY A 406 -10.94 -0.33 14.29
N CYS A 407 -12.10 -0.82 14.73
CA CYS A 407 -12.18 -1.87 15.75
C CYS A 407 -11.56 -3.23 15.32
N TRP A 408 -11.43 -3.47 14.02
CA TRP A 408 -10.78 -4.65 13.46
C TRP A 408 -9.29 -4.38 13.09
N ILE A 409 -9.01 -3.15 12.65
CA ILE A 409 -7.66 -2.74 12.22
C ILE A 409 -6.74 -2.58 13.45
N GLU A 410 -7.21 -1.97 14.52
CA GLU A 410 -6.36 -1.67 15.67
C GLU A 410 -5.77 -2.89 16.38
N PRO A 411 -6.51 -3.97 16.65
CA PRO A 411 -5.92 -5.18 17.21
C PRO A 411 -4.80 -5.76 16.34
N LEU A 412 -4.95 -5.73 15.03
CA LEU A 412 -3.91 -6.16 14.10
C LEU A 412 -2.67 -5.27 14.18
N LEU A 413 -2.84 -3.94 14.25
CA LEU A 413 -1.74 -2.99 14.43
C LEU A 413 -0.99 -3.22 15.74
N VAL A 414 -1.71 -3.45 16.85
CA VAL A 414 -1.12 -3.76 18.16
C VAL A 414 -0.33 -5.05 18.10
N GLN A 415 -0.88 -6.11 17.51
CA GLN A 415 -0.20 -7.40 17.37
C GLN A 415 1.09 -7.26 16.54
N GLN A 416 1.04 -6.56 15.41
CA GLN A 416 2.22 -6.32 14.58
C GLN A 416 3.24 -5.43 15.26
N TRP A 417 2.79 -4.44 16.04
CA TRP A 417 3.69 -3.58 16.82
C TRP A 417 4.46 -4.40 17.87
N VAL A 418 3.77 -5.29 18.59
CA VAL A 418 4.43 -6.24 19.53
C VAL A 418 5.45 -7.10 18.79
N THR A 419 5.07 -7.67 17.66
CA THR A 419 5.95 -8.51 16.83
C THR A 419 7.21 -7.75 16.38
N GLU A 420 7.10 -6.47 16.03
CA GLU A 420 8.27 -5.65 15.69
C GLU A 420 9.14 -5.35 16.91
N MET A 421 8.55 -4.97 18.05
CA MET A 421 9.31 -4.69 19.28
C MET A 421 10.09 -5.91 19.79
N GLN A 422 9.56 -7.12 19.63
CA GLN A 422 10.24 -8.36 20.02
C GLN A 422 11.53 -8.65 19.23
N LYS A 423 11.69 -8.05 18.04
CA LYS A 423 12.91 -8.20 17.23
C LYS A 423 14.09 -7.37 17.73
N TYR A 424 13.84 -6.34 18.55
CA TYR A 424 14.88 -5.43 18.97
C TYR A 424 15.69 -5.98 20.15
N GLN A 425 17.01 -5.89 20.02
CA GLN A 425 17.96 -6.51 20.92
C GLN A 425 17.78 -6.08 22.39
N GLN A 426 17.57 -4.80 22.63
CA GLN A 426 17.38 -4.28 24.00
C GLN A 426 16.15 -4.88 24.66
N ASN A 427 15.04 -5.02 23.91
CA ASN A 427 13.81 -5.62 24.43
C ASN A 427 13.98 -7.11 24.75
N GLN A 428 14.75 -7.83 23.91
CA GLN A 428 15.09 -9.23 24.16
C GLN A 428 15.95 -9.39 25.43
N GLN A 429 16.93 -8.52 25.61
CA GLN A 429 17.80 -8.52 26.81
C GLN A 429 17.03 -8.19 28.10
N GLN A 430 15.99 -7.37 28.01
CA GLN A 430 15.12 -7.04 29.14
C GLN A 430 14.15 -8.19 29.50
N GLY A 431 14.05 -9.22 28.69
CA GLY A 431 13.16 -10.35 28.93
C GLY A 431 11.66 -9.99 29.00
N LEU A 432 11.23 -8.96 28.23
CA LEU A 432 9.87 -8.46 28.26
C LEU A 432 8.88 -9.55 27.80
N THR A 433 7.81 -9.75 28.57
CA THR A 433 6.74 -10.69 28.23
C THR A 433 5.74 -10.09 27.25
N LEU A 434 4.95 -10.93 26.60
CA LEU A 434 3.85 -10.47 25.72
C LEU A 434 2.87 -9.56 26.49
N ASP A 435 2.52 -9.93 27.71
CA ASP A 435 1.62 -9.15 28.57
C ASP A 435 2.19 -7.76 28.87
N THR A 436 3.51 -7.66 29.07
CA THR A 436 4.17 -6.37 29.27
C THR A 436 4.03 -5.48 28.05
N TYR A 437 4.27 -6.01 26.83
CA TYR A 437 4.08 -5.22 25.61
C TYR A 437 2.62 -4.79 25.43
N HIS A 438 1.68 -5.70 25.62
CA HIS A 438 0.26 -5.38 25.51
C HIS A 438 -0.19 -4.36 26.56
N HIS A 439 0.32 -4.46 27.79
CA HIS A 439 0.05 -3.48 28.85
C HIS A 439 0.45 -2.07 28.43
N HIS A 440 1.68 -1.89 27.90
CA HIS A 440 2.17 -0.57 27.48
C HIS A 440 1.50 -0.04 26.20
N LEU A 441 1.02 -0.93 25.31
CA LEU A 441 0.26 -0.56 24.13
C LEU A 441 -1.23 -0.37 24.39
N ARG A 442 -1.72 -0.75 25.59
CA ARG A 442 -3.14 -0.60 25.92
C ARG A 442 -3.49 0.88 25.91
N TRP A 443 -4.44 1.23 25.06
CA TRP A 443 -5.04 2.55 25.10
C TRP A 443 -6.02 2.57 26.28
N LEU A 444 -5.78 3.45 27.25
CA LEU A 444 -6.71 3.65 28.35
C LEU A 444 -7.81 4.60 27.86
N ASP A 445 -8.97 3.97 27.34
CA ASP A 445 -9.76 4.86 26.77
C ASP A 445 -11.18 4.84 26.76
N ARG A 446 -11.89 4.29 26.18
CA ARG A 446 -13.34 4.45 26.03
C ARG A 446 -14.11 4.35 27.36
N GLN A 447 -13.63 3.61 28.32
CA GLN A 447 -14.28 3.50 29.63
C GLN A 447 -13.98 4.71 30.54
N HIS A 448 -12.80 5.32 30.45
CA HIS A 448 -12.46 6.51 31.21
C HIS A 448 -13.02 7.79 30.61
N ASP A 449 -12.95 7.98 29.31
CA ASP A 449 -13.51 9.16 28.64
C ASP A 449 -15.04 9.16 28.68
N THR A 450 -15.69 8.00 28.49
CA THR A 450 -17.15 7.87 28.70
C THR A 450 -17.53 7.93 30.18
N GLY A 451 -16.68 7.47 31.08
CA GLY A 451 -16.89 7.58 32.54
C GLY A 451 -16.78 9.02 33.03
N LEU A 452 -15.82 9.80 32.54
CA LEU A 452 -15.66 11.24 32.86
C LEU A 452 -16.78 12.08 32.24
N VAL A 453 -17.17 11.80 31.00
CA VAL A 453 -18.30 12.48 30.33
C VAL A 453 -19.61 12.10 31.00
N ARG A 454 -19.85 10.83 31.37
CA ARG A 454 -21.02 10.43 32.17
C ARG A 454 -21.03 11.09 33.54
N LYS A 455 -19.91 11.09 34.28
CA LYS A 455 -19.85 11.81 35.56
C LYS A 455 -20.08 13.32 35.42
N LYS A 456 -19.55 13.98 34.39
CA LYS A 456 -19.86 15.41 34.13
C LYS A 456 -21.33 15.63 33.75
N VAL A 457 -21.90 14.77 32.94
CA VAL A 457 -23.33 14.87 32.54
C VAL A 457 -24.23 14.57 33.74
N GLU A 458 -23.91 13.58 34.58
CA GLU A 458 -24.62 13.28 35.79
C GLU A 458 -24.50 14.43 36.84
N THR A 459 -23.30 15.02 36.98
CA THR A 459 -23.06 16.19 37.83
C THR A 459 -23.78 17.44 37.32
N LEU A 460 -23.93 17.62 36.03
CA LEU A 460 -24.69 18.72 35.42
C LEU A 460 -26.23 18.48 35.56
N ARG A 461 -26.70 17.22 35.48
CA ARG A 461 -28.10 16.87 35.71
C ARG A 461 -28.54 16.93 37.19
N SER A 462 -27.60 16.73 38.11
CA SER A 462 -27.86 16.82 39.56
C SER A 462 -27.81 18.26 40.13
N LYS A 463 -27.40 19.23 39.30
CA LYS A 463 -27.32 20.65 39.66
C LYS A 463 -28.33 21.52 38.91
N GLY A 464 -29.18 20.95 38.07
CA GLY A 464 -30.35 21.55 37.45
C GLY A 464 -31.61 20.89 37.92
#